data_bd8981045b08232091d08f23be685994
#
_entry.id   bd8981045b08232091d08f23be685994
#
_cell.length_a   1.000
_cell.length_b   1.000
_cell.length_c   1.000
_cell.angle_alpha   90.00
_cell.angle_beta   90.00
_cell.angle_gamma   90.00
#
_symmetry.space_group_name_H-M   'P 1'
#
loop_
_entity.id
_entity.type
_entity.pdbx_description
1 polymer ?
#
loop_
_entity_poly.entity_id
_entity_poly.type
_entity_poly.pdbx_seq_one_letter_code
_entity_poly.pdbx_strand_id
1 'polypeptide(L)'
;DCEPKDVCNLIESLWGGPETLIVVSTDLSHFESYEVAQHKDQQTSDKISSLDATLTGHDACGARPLNGLLRYAKKNNLKVDLISIKNSGDTAGTKDRVVGYGAYSITDAVLSEELAPTFNQPEWKLSDRQRLLQLAREAIRSPLEGEKNYHIELGLFAESLRVERA
;
A
#
# COMPACT_ATOMS: atom_id res chain seq x y z
N ASP A 1 24.17 -5.56 5.37
CA ASP A 1 23.03 -6.16 4.65
C ASP A 1 22.08 -6.79 5.66
N CYS A 2 20.80 -6.45 5.59
CA CYS A 2 19.76 -6.98 6.46
C CYS A 2 19.15 -8.22 5.80
N GLU A 3 19.14 -9.34 6.51
CA GLU A 3 18.52 -10.57 6.01
C GLU A 3 17.02 -10.57 6.28
N PRO A 4 16.19 -11.26 5.46
CA PRO A 4 14.75 -11.36 5.71
C PRO A 4 14.39 -11.90 7.10
N LYS A 5 15.26 -12.71 7.71
CA LYS A 5 15.09 -13.19 9.07
C LYS A 5 15.18 -12.05 10.11
N ASP A 6 16.08 -11.09 9.89
CA ASP A 6 16.27 -9.96 10.83
C ASP A 6 15.05 -9.04 10.77
N VAL A 7 14.51 -8.82 9.56
CA VAL A 7 13.25 -8.08 9.38
C VAL A 7 12.08 -8.82 10.03
N CYS A 8 11.99 -10.14 9.91
CA CYS A 8 10.96 -10.93 10.58
C CYS A 8 11.03 -10.76 12.11
N ASN A 9 12.23 -10.84 12.70
CA ASN A 9 12.44 -10.65 14.12
C ASN A 9 12.10 -9.21 14.58
N LEU A 10 12.44 -8.22 13.76
CA LEU A 10 12.08 -6.83 14.01
C LEU A 10 10.55 -6.66 14.03
N ILE A 11 9.86 -7.18 13.00
CA ILE A 11 8.40 -7.15 12.94
C ILE A 11 7.80 -7.82 14.17
N GLU A 12 8.31 -8.98 14.57
CA GLU A 12 7.85 -9.70 15.77
C GLU A 12 7.99 -8.84 17.04
N SER A 13 9.07 -8.08 17.15
CA SER A 13 9.30 -7.20 18.33
C SER A 13 8.45 -5.92 18.31
N LEU A 14 8.00 -5.49 17.14
CA LEU A 14 7.18 -4.29 16.95
C LEU A 14 5.68 -4.59 16.81
N TRP A 15 5.32 -5.85 16.63
CA TRP A 15 3.92 -6.25 16.49
C TRP A 15 3.20 -6.04 17.80
N GLY A 16 2.39 -5.00 17.86
CA GLY A 16 1.63 -4.60 19.03
C GLY A 16 0.18 -5.06 18.99
N GLY A 17 -0.68 -4.36 19.72
CA GLY A 17 -2.12 -4.55 19.69
C GLY A 17 -2.78 -3.86 18.48
N PRO A 18 -4.11 -3.66 18.55
CA PRO A 18 -4.90 -3.10 17.45
C PRO A 18 -4.54 -1.63 17.11
N GLU A 19 -3.78 -0.97 17.98
CA GLU A 19 -3.24 0.37 17.74
C GLU A 19 -2.02 0.38 16.81
N THR A 20 -1.44 -0.79 16.49
CA THR A 20 -0.20 -0.90 15.72
C THR A 20 -0.50 -1.26 14.26
N LEU A 21 -0.07 -0.42 13.32
CA LEU A 21 -0.09 -0.69 11.90
C LEU A 21 1.34 -0.77 11.36
N ILE A 22 1.70 -1.93 10.79
CA ILE A 22 2.98 -2.10 10.10
C ILE A 22 2.75 -1.99 8.60
N VAL A 23 3.47 -1.06 7.95
CA VAL A 23 3.39 -0.84 6.51
C VAL A 23 4.73 -1.16 5.87
N VAL A 24 4.72 -2.07 4.88
CA VAL A 24 5.87 -2.31 4.00
C VAL A 24 5.57 -1.68 2.64
N SER A 25 6.34 -0.66 2.28
CA SER A 25 6.19 0.05 1.01
C SER A 25 7.19 -0.49 -0.01
N THR A 26 6.68 -0.88 -1.17
CA THR A 26 7.49 -1.37 -2.30
C THR A 26 6.73 -1.22 -3.61
N ASP A 27 7.46 -1.01 -4.70
CA ASP A 27 6.96 -1.21 -6.05
C ASP A 27 7.19 -2.66 -6.48
N LEU A 28 6.44 -3.13 -7.49
CA LEU A 28 6.61 -4.43 -8.12
C LEU A 28 7.60 -4.33 -9.31
N SER A 29 7.17 -4.67 -10.52
CA SER A 29 8.05 -4.57 -11.71
C SER A 29 8.38 -3.12 -12.08
N HIS A 30 9.53 -2.93 -12.73
CA HIS A 30 9.98 -1.62 -13.19
C HIS A 30 10.36 -1.64 -14.66
N PHE A 31 9.92 -0.60 -15.39
CA PHE A 31 10.35 -0.27 -16.74
C PHE A 31 10.06 -1.34 -17.80
N GLU A 32 9.16 -2.25 -17.54
CA GLU A 32 8.67 -3.24 -18.51
C GLU A 32 7.56 -2.65 -19.37
N SER A 33 7.26 -3.28 -20.53
CA SER A 33 6.04 -2.97 -21.26
C SER A 33 4.80 -3.35 -20.44
N TYR A 34 3.67 -2.74 -20.73
CA TYR A 34 2.42 -2.93 -19.98
C TYR A 34 2.05 -4.40 -19.80
N GLU A 35 2.07 -5.20 -20.87
CA GLU A 35 1.68 -6.61 -20.84
C GLU A 35 2.70 -7.47 -20.08
N VAL A 36 4.00 -7.20 -20.26
CA VAL A 36 5.08 -7.88 -19.54
C VAL A 36 4.99 -7.58 -18.04
N ALA A 37 4.76 -6.32 -17.69
CA ALA A 37 4.57 -5.90 -16.29
C ALA A 37 3.37 -6.60 -15.65
N GLN A 38 2.21 -6.63 -16.34
CA GLN A 38 1.02 -7.32 -15.82
C GLN A 38 1.30 -8.79 -15.50
N HIS A 39 1.96 -9.51 -16.41
CA HIS A 39 2.28 -10.92 -16.19
C HIS A 39 3.25 -11.12 -15.03
N LYS A 40 4.30 -10.32 -14.98
CA LYS A 40 5.35 -10.37 -13.96
C LYS A 40 4.81 -10.02 -12.57
N ASP A 41 3.99 -8.97 -12.51
CA ASP A 41 3.36 -8.51 -11.27
C ASP A 41 2.34 -9.52 -10.75
N GLN A 42 1.60 -10.21 -11.65
CA GLN A 42 0.73 -11.30 -11.25
C GLN A 42 1.51 -12.46 -10.64
N GLN A 43 2.63 -12.86 -11.23
CA GLN A 43 3.49 -13.91 -10.66
C GLN A 43 4.03 -13.51 -9.28
N THR A 44 4.44 -12.25 -9.12
CA THR A 44 4.87 -11.72 -7.83
C THR A 44 3.73 -11.71 -6.82
N SER A 45 2.53 -11.31 -7.24
CA SER A 45 1.32 -11.33 -6.42
C SER A 45 0.95 -12.75 -5.95
N ASP A 46 1.09 -13.74 -6.82
CA ASP A 46 0.84 -15.16 -6.47
C ASP A 46 1.81 -15.64 -5.38
N LYS A 47 3.10 -15.25 -5.46
CA LYS A 47 4.08 -15.52 -4.42
C LYS A 47 3.70 -14.85 -3.09
N ILE A 48 3.32 -13.57 -3.13
CA ILE A 48 2.91 -12.83 -1.94
C ILE A 48 1.69 -13.51 -1.30
N SER A 49 0.67 -13.81 -2.08
CA SER A 49 -0.58 -14.42 -1.60
C SER A 49 -0.37 -15.83 -1.02
N SER A 50 0.62 -16.57 -1.53
CA SER A 50 1.00 -17.90 -1.01
C SER A 50 2.01 -17.85 0.14
N LEU A 51 2.38 -16.66 0.63
CA LEU A 51 3.42 -16.48 1.66
C LEU A 51 4.79 -17.09 1.25
N ASP A 52 5.11 -17.03 -0.04
CA ASP A 52 6.40 -17.44 -0.57
C ASP A 52 7.42 -16.31 -0.40
N ALA A 53 8.25 -16.42 0.63
CA ALA A 53 9.26 -15.44 1.00
C ALA A 53 10.58 -15.62 0.19
N THR A 54 10.48 -15.85 -1.11
CA THR A 54 11.63 -16.01 -2.03
C THR A 54 11.72 -14.89 -3.07
N LEU A 55 11.04 -13.78 -2.82
CA LEU A 55 11.06 -12.62 -3.71
C LEU A 55 12.48 -12.06 -3.85
N THR A 56 12.79 -11.60 -5.05
CA THR A 56 14.06 -10.96 -5.39
C THR A 56 13.86 -9.48 -5.73
N GLY A 57 14.95 -8.72 -5.89
CA GLY A 57 14.89 -7.33 -6.37
C GLY A 57 14.31 -7.18 -7.78
N HIS A 58 14.18 -8.28 -8.56
CA HIS A 58 13.50 -8.28 -9.85
C HIS A 58 11.98 -8.42 -9.71
N ASP A 59 11.50 -9.00 -8.61
CA ASP A 59 10.07 -9.13 -8.32
C ASP A 59 9.54 -7.83 -7.69
N ALA A 60 10.30 -7.25 -6.75
CA ALA A 60 9.93 -6.03 -6.04
C ALA A 60 11.18 -5.31 -5.50
N CYS A 61 11.23 -3.97 -5.57
CA CYS A 61 12.39 -3.22 -5.07
C CYS A 61 12.57 -3.37 -3.54
N GLY A 62 11.49 -3.57 -2.80
CA GLY A 62 11.46 -3.88 -1.37
C GLY A 62 11.37 -5.38 -1.05
N ALA A 63 11.91 -6.26 -1.89
CA ALA A 63 11.81 -7.71 -1.69
C ALA A 63 12.32 -8.18 -0.31
N ARG A 64 13.38 -7.58 0.24
CA ARG A 64 13.92 -7.97 1.55
C ARG A 64 12.95 -7.72 2.70
N PRO A 65 12.44 -6.49 2.93
CA PRO A 65 11.44 -6.26 3.97
C PRO A 65 10.16 -7.04 3.71
N LEU A 66 9.74 -7.19 2.46
CA LEU A 66 8.56 -7.96 2.11
C LEU A 66 8.74 -9.46 2.45
N ASN A 67 9.87 -10.07 2.12
CA ASN A 67 10.19 -11.44 2.52
C ASN A 67 10.21 -11.61 4.05
N GLY A 68 10.67 -10.61 4.80
CA GLY A 68 10.62 -10.60 6.26
C GLY A 68 9.18 -10.64 6.77
N LEU A 69 8.31 -9.81 6.21
CA LEU A 69 6.89 -9.76 6.54
C LEU A 69 6.18 -11.08 6.18
N LEU A 70 6.46 -11.64 4.98
CA LEU A 70 5.87 -12.92 4.56
C LEU A 70 6.30 -14.09 5.46
N ARG A 71 7.55 -14.09 5.92
CA ARG A 71 8.03 -15.07 6.92
C ARG A 71 7.30 -14.93 8.25
N TYR A 72 7.12 -13.69 8.72
CA TYR A 72 6.37 -13.42 9.94
C TYR A 72 4.90 -13.88 9.79
N ALA A 73 4.25 -13.52 8.68
CA ALA A 73 2.89 -13.92 8.39
C ALA A 73 2.72 -15.44 8.35
N LYS A 74 3.62 -16.15 7.68
CA LYS A 74 3.62 -17.62 7.63
C LYS A 74 3.81 -18.26 9.01
N LYS A 75 4.73 -17.74 9.82
CA LYS A 75 5.01 -18.21 11.19
C LYS A 75 3.79 -18.07 12.11
N ASN A 76 3.02 -17.02 11.91
CA ASN A 76 1.87 -16.68 12.75
C ASN A 76 0.52 -17.05 12.12
N ASN A 77 0.51 -17.82 11.01
CA ASN A 77 -0.70 -18.21 10.29
C ASN A 77 -1.60 -17.04 9.88
N LEU A 78 -0.99 -15.91 9.52
CA LEU A 78 -1.73 -14.75 9.05
C LEU A 78 -2.22 -15.00 7.61
N LYS A 79 -3.33 -14.34 7.26
CA LYS A 79 -3.92 -14.37 5.92
C LYS A 79 -3.45 -13.16 5.12
N VAL A 80 -3.18 -13.37 3.84
CA VAL A 80 -2.91 -12.30 2.88
C VAL A 80 -4.09 -12.17 1.93
N ASP A 81 -4.67 -10.98 1.85
CA ASP A 81 -5.70 -10.65 0.89
C ASP A 81 -5.18 -9.61 -0.11
N LEU A 82 -5.25 -9.94 -1.40
CA LEU A 82 -4.97 -9.00 -2.48
C LEU A 82 -6.12 -8.00 -2.61
N ILE A 83 -5.84 -6.73 -2.40
CA ILE A 83 -6.83 -5.65 -2.51
C ILE A 83 -6.87 -5.13 -3.96
N SER A 84 -5.68 -4.88 -4.55
CA SER A 84 -5.58 -4.36 -5.91
C SER A 84 -4.19 -4.60 -6.48
N ILE A 85 -4.12 -4.84 -7.79
CA ILE A 85 -2.89 -4.85 -8.56
C ILE A 85 -3.09 -3.97 -9.79
N LYS A 86 -2.16 -3.05 -10.03
CA LYS A 86 -2.20 -2.10 -11.15
C LYS A 86 -0.78 -1.71 -11.55
N ASN A 87 -0.66 -0.99 -12.64
CA ASN A 87 0.59 -0.35 -13.01
C ASN A 87 0.38 1.12 -13.43
N SER A 88 1.46 1.86 -13.63
CA SER A 88 1.40 3.29 -13.99
C SER A 88 0.68 3.54 -15.32
N GLY A 89 0.62 2.57 -16.22
CA GLY A 89 -0.12 2.64 -17.50
C GLY A 89 -1.65 2.56 -17.32
N ASP A 90 -2.13 2.14 -16.13
CA ASP A 90 -3.56 2.14 -15.80
C ASP A 90 -4.05 3.52 -15.34
N THR A 91 -3.14 4.44 -15.02
CA THR A 91 -3.47 5.74 -14.44
C THR A 91 -3.14 6.91 -15.36
N ALA A 92 -1.87 7.26 -15.52
CA ALA A 92 -1.46 8.46 -16.26
C ALA A 92 -0.19 8.24 -17.10
N GLY A 93 0.42 7.06 -17.02
CA GLY A 93 1.66 6.73 -17.71
C GLY A 93 1.44 6.27 -19.16
N THR A 94 2.52 6.26 -19.93
CA THR A 94 2.56 5.54 -21.21
C THR A 94 2.60 4.04 -20.94
N LYS A 95 2.31 3.22 -21.95
CA LYS A 95 2.30 1.75 -21.82
C LYS A 95 3.59 1.06 -22.24
N ASP A 96 4.55 1.83 -22.72
CA ASP A 96 5.85 1.34 -23.19
C ASP A 96 6.80 1.02 -22.04
N ARG A 97 6.71 1.77 -20.94
CA ARG A 97 7.53 1.57 -19.73
C ARG A 97 6.70 1.89 -18.49
N VAL A 98 6.30 0.86 -17.77
CA VAL A 98 5.45 1.01 -16.59
C VAL A 98 6.15 0.57 -15.30
N VAL A 99 5.57 0.94 -14.18
CA VAL A 99 5.94 0.46 -12.83
C VAL A 99 4.71 -0.22 -12.24
N GLY A 100 4.90 -1.43 -11.70
CA GLY A 100 3.84 -2.21 -11.09
C GLY A 100 3.60 -1.84 -9.63
N TYR A 101 2.36 -1.91 -9.19
CA TYR A 101 1.89 -1.61 -7.83
C TYR A 101 0.94 -2.69 -7.35
N GLY A 102 1.10 -3.12 -6.11
CA GLY A 102 0.20 -4.04 -5.44
C GLY A 102 -0.22 -3.50 -4.06
N ALA A 103 -1.49 -3.67 -3.71
CA ALA A 103 -2.00 -3.39 -2.38
C ALA A 103 -2.52 -4.68 -1.75
N TYR A 104 -2.03 -4.98 -0.56
CA TYR A 104 -2.37 -6.20 0.18
C TYR A 104 -2.70 -5.85 1.62
N SER A 105 -3.61 -6.61 2.22
CA SER A 105 -3.77 -6.65 3.68
C SER A 105 -3.27 -7.97 4.23
N ILE A 106 -2.62 -7.92 5.39
CA ILE A 106 -2.15 -9.10 6.12
C ILE A 106 -2.79 -9.04 7.50
N THR A 107 -3.66 -9.99 7.78
CA THR A 107 -4.49 -9.99 8.98
C THR A 107 -4.50 -11.34 9.68
N ASP A 108 -4.91 -11.36 10.93
CA ASP A 108 -5.16 -12.60 11.64
C ASP A 108 -6.36 -13.33 10.99
N ALA A 109 -6.24 -14.64 10.77
CA ALA A 109 -7.27 -15.44 10.11
C ALA A 109 -8.62 -15.37 10.84
N VAL A 110 -8.63 -15.22 12.15
CA VAL A 110 -9.83 -15.10 12.98
C VAL A 110 -10.51 -13.74 12.79
N LEU A 111 -9.74 -12.68 12.60
CA LEU A 111 -10.26 -11.32 12.39
C LEU A 111 -10.80 -11.11 10.96
N SER A 112 -10.36 -11.92 9.99
CA SER A 112 -10.80 -11.76 8.60
C SER A 112 -12.28 -12.16 8.37
N GLU A 113 -12.87 -13.01 9.22
CA GLU A 113 -14.29 -13.36 9.14
C GLU A 113 -15.18 -12.33 9.84
N GLU A 114 -14.70 -11.70 10.92
CA GLU A 114 -15.44 -10.64 11.63
C GLU A 114 -15.26 -9.25 10.99
N LEU A 115 -14.11 -9.04 10.37
CA LEU A 115 -13.74 -7.81 9.65
C LEU A 115 -13.82 -8.00 8.14
N ALA A 116 -14.67 -8.87 7.61
CA ALA A 116 -15.10 -8.69 6.22
C ALA A 116 -15.60 -7.24 6.15
N PRO A 117 -14.79 -6.31 5.61
CA PRO A 117 -15.13 -4.92 5.74
C PRO A 117 -16.42 -4.74 4.96
N THR A 118 -17.48 -4.44 5.66
CA THR A 118 -18.43 -3.49 5.16
C THR A 118 -17.64 -2.15 5.07
N PHE A 119 -16.60 -2.12 4.23
CA PHE A 119 -16.07 -0.89 3.73
C PHE A 119 -17.18 -0.34 2.83
N ASN A 120 -18.19 0.21 3.45
CA ASN A 120 -18.90 1.32 2.90
C ASN A 120 -17.83 2.37 2.69
N GLN A 121 -17.09 2.26 1.56
CA GLN A 121 -16.30 3.39 1.11
C GLN A 121 -17.31 4.52 1.05
N PRO A 122 -17.15 5.57 1.85
CA PRO A 122 -18.02 6.72 1.71
C PRO A 122 -17.98 7.03 0.22
N GLU A 123 -19.14 7.02 -0.45
CA GLU A 123 -19.21 7.41 -1.86
C GLU A 123 -18.79 8.88 -1.92
N TRP A 124 -17.50 9.08 -2.06
CA TRP A 124 -16.93 10.41 -2.18
C TRP A 124 -17.48 11.01 -3.45
N LYS A 125 -18.24 12.07 -3.29
CA LYS A 125 -18.73 12.84 -4.42
C LYS A 125 -17.55 13.25 -5.28
N LEU A 126 -17.74 13.34 -6.58
CA LEU A 126 -16.68 13.77 -7.50
C LEU A 126 -16.07 15.12 -7.06
N SER A 127 -16.88 16.02 -6.51
CA SER A 127 -16.45 17.29 -5.92
C SER A 127 -15.44 17.13 -4.78
N ASP A 128 -15.64 16.13 -3.90
CA ASP A 128 -14.76 15.91 -2.76
C ASP A 128 -13.41 15.34 -3.21
N ARG A 129 -13.43 14.44 -4.19
CA ARG A 129 -12.20 13.92 -4.83
C ARG A 129 -11.40 15.03 -5.52
N GLN A 130 -12.07 15.90 -6.27
CA GLN A 130 -11.43 17.04 -6.93
C GLN A 130 -10.84 18.01 -5.91
N ARG A 131 -11.55 18.27 -4.80
CA ARG A 131 -11.07 19.12 -3.73
C ARG A 131 -9.84 18.57 -3.03
N LEU A 132 -9.81 17.27 -2.72
CA LEU A 132 -8.64 16.61 -2.14
C LEU A 132 -7.42 16.67 -3.06
N LEU A 133 -7.62 16.45 -4.37
CA LEU A 133 -6.54 16.58 -5.35
C LEU A 133 -6.01 18.02 -5.44
N GLN A 134 -6.90 19.01 -5.37
CA GLN A 134 -6.50 20.42 -5.33
C GLN A 134 -5.66 20.71 -4.09
N LEU A 135 -6.12 20.32 -2.91
CA LEU A 135 -5.40 20.51 -1.65
C LEU A 135 -4.03 19.82 -1.64
N ALA A 136 -3.95 18.60 -2.16
CA ALA A 136 -2.67 17.90 -2.30
C ALA A 136 -1.69 18.67 -3.20
N ARG A 137 -2.17 19.22 -4.32
CA ARG A 137 -1.36 20.05 -5.23
C ARG A 137 -0.92 21.37 -4.59
N GLU A 138 -1.80 22.02 -3.86
CA GLU A 138 -1.51 23.26 -3.13
C GLU A 138 -0.50 23.01 -2.01
N ALA A 139 -0.65 21.91 -1.25
CA ALA A 139 0.28 21.51 -0.20
C ALA A 139 1.70 21.21 -0.72
N ILE A 140 1.82 20.73 -1.95
CA ILE A 140 3.12 20.51 -2.59
C ILE A 140 3.69 21.83 -3.13
N ARG A 141 2.86 22.68 -3.74
CA ARG A 141 3.27 23.93 -4.38
C ARG A 141 3.71 24.97 -3.36
N SER A 142 2.95 25.15 -2.30
CA SER A 142 3.18 26.22 -1.31
C SER A 142 4.58 26.21 -0.70
N PRO A 143 5.14 25.06 -0.23
CA PRO A 143 6.53 25.01 0.23
C PRO A 143 7.57 25.29 -0.87
N LEU A 144 7.28 24.87 -2.13
CA LEU A 144 8.19 25.09 -3.25
C LEU A 144 8.24 26.58 -3.68
N GLU A 145 7.15 27.31 -3.47
CA GLU A 145 7.05 28.76 -3.73
C GLU A 145 7.51 29.61 -2.52
N GLY A 146 7.97 28.97 -1.42
CA GLY A 146 8.56 29.63 -0.26
C GLY A 146 7.57 30.07 0.82
N GLU A 147 6.32 29.68 0.74
CA GLU A 147 5.33 29.91 1.80
C GLU A 147 5.59 29.00 3.00
N LYS A 148 5.88 29.58 4.16
CA LYS A 148 6.29 28.84 5.36
C LYS A 148 5.15 28.24 6.18
N ASN A 149 3.90 28.64 5.96
CA ASN A 149 2.75 28.19 6.75
C ASN A 149 1.54 27.94 5.85
N TYR A 150 1.36 26.68 5.43
CA TYR A 150 0.15 26.25 4.76
C TYR A 150 -0.85 25.70 5.80
N HIS A 151 -1.96 26.42 6.01
CA HIS A 151 -3.04 25.97 6.87
C HIS A 151 -4.19 25.40 6.05
N ILE A 152 -4.54 24.15 6.31
CA ILE A 152 -5.73 23.51 5.72
C ILE A 152 -6.93 23.88 6.58
N GLU A 153 -7.87 24.65 6.03
CA GLU A 153 -9.16 24.89 6.68
C GLU A 153 -10.04 23.65 6.61
N LEU A 154 -10.00 22.83 7.65
CA LEU A 154 -10.79 21.59 7.76
C LEU A 154 -12.31 21.80 7.72
N GLY A 155 -12.78 23.03 7.96
CA GLY A 155 -14.20 23.40 7.91
C GLY A 155 -14.86 23.32 6.53
N LEU A 156 -14.06 23.25 5.47
CA LEU A 156 -14.53 23.17 4.08
C LEU A 156 -14.81 21.74 3.57
N PHE A 157 -14.57 20.74 4.40
CA PHE A 157 -14.80 19.35 4.01
C PHE A 157 -16.19 18.88 4.41
N ALA A 158 -16.80 18.05 3.54
CA ALA A 158 -18.01 17.34 3.89
C ALA A 158 -17.78 16.50 5.18
N GLU A 159 -18.81 16.34 5.98
CA GLU A 159 -18.76 15.64 7.26
C GLU A 159 -18.22 14.21 7.12
N SER A 160 -18.43 13.58 5.95
CA SER A 160 -17.90 12.25 5.57
C SER A 160 -16.36 12.17 5.49
N LEU A 161 -15.66 13.32 5.43
CA LEU A 161 -14.19 13.39 5.40
C LEU A 161 -13.62 13.71 6.79
N ARG A 162 -14.46 13.96 7.77
CA ARG A 162 -14.05 14.17 9.16
C ARG A 162 -14.02 12.81 9.85
N VAL A 163 -12.85 12.21 9.96
CA VAL A 163 -12.67 11.04 10.82
C VAL A 163 -12.58 11.55 12.26
N GLU A 164 -13.63 11.36 13.03
CA GLU A 164 -13.52 11.51 14.47
C GLU A 164 -12.55 10.46 14.99
N ARG A 165 -11.45 10.90 15.58
CA ARG A 165 -10.61 10.03 16.39
C ARG A 165 -11.36 9.81 17.71
N ALA A 166 -11.90 8.60 17.86
CA ALA A 166 -12.32 8.09 19.15
C ALA A 166 -11.11 7.77 20.02
#